data_036d21876741b2a238a2bc27b533c052
#
_entry.id   036d21876741b2a238a2bc27b533c052
#
_cell.length_a   1.000
_cell.length_b   1.000
_cell.length_c   1.000
_cell.angle_alpha   90.00
_cell.angle_beta   90.00
_cell.angle_gamma   90.00
#
_symmetry.space_group_name_H-M   'P 1'
#
loop_
_entity.id
_entity.type
_entity.pdbx_description
1 polymer ?
#
loop_
_entity_poly.entity_id
_entity_poly.type
_entity_poly.pdbx_seq_one_letter_code
_entity_poly.pdbx_strand_id
1 'polypeptide(L)'
;MSDAEAAAEAIQTEDVNVPLPNDEEANEVLSFQEAMAIADKKIHALISNDPLLNNLHPEVTTDELKLYLALEHGQAMSLVVHKANGDYYTVVVEQKATVLDLKKAIRRHVTLRMARKGVKRVLSWKYVWKTYWLSFDGELLKEDKALLRDFGIRNNSQLTFVKRLHER
;
A
#
# COMPACT_ATOMS: atom_id res chain seq x y z
N MET A 1 -80.64 -11.30 36.50
CA MET A 1 -81.56 -11.28 35.38
C MET A 1 -80.78 -10.99 34.14
N SER A 2 -80.94 -11.85 33.17
CA SER A 2 -80.73 -11.79 31.72
C SER A 2 -79.29 -11.63 31.30
N ASP A 3 -78.75 -12.68 30.84
CA ASP A 3 -78.73 -13.22 29.45
C ASP A 3 -77.99 -12.35 28.47
N ALA A 4 -76.86 -12.84 28.15
CA ALA A 4 -76.34 -12.67 26.78
C ALA A 4 -75.37 -13.83 26.52
N GLU A 5 -75.91 -14.89 26.01
CA GLU A 5 -75.23 -15.86 25.18
C GLU A 5 -74.64 -15.08 24.00
N ALA A 6 -73.35 -15.05 23.90
CA ALA A 6 -72.67 -14.56 22.68
C ALA A 6 -72.02 -15.74 21.99
N ALA A 7 -72.51 -15.96 20.82
CA ALA A 7 -72.11 -16.95 19.88
C ALA A 7 -70.57 -16.98 19.64
N ALA A 8 -70.03 -18.17 19.88
CA ALA A 8 -68.73 -18.53 19.43
C ALA A 8 -68.74 -18.72 17.90
N GLU A 9 -68.34 -17.75 17.19
CA GLU A 9 -68.11 -17.86 15.74
C GLU A 9 -66.71 -18.44 15.53
N ALA A 10 -66.70 -19.68 15.10
CA ALA A 10 -65.47 -20.38 14.74
C ALA A 10 -64.85 -19.73 13.51
N ILE A 11 -63.75 -19.06 13.70
CA ILE A 11 -62.88 -18.65 12.62
C ILE A 11 -62.09 -19.90 12.20
N GLN A 12 -62.47 -20.45 11.05
CA GLN A 12 -61.70 -21.45 10.36
C GLN A 12 -60.38 -20.77 9.90
N THR A 13 -59.30 -21.11 10.56
CA THR A 13 -57.97 -20.83 10.03
C THR A 13 -57.76 -21.78 8.88
N GLU A 14 -57.89 -21.27 7.66
CA GLU A 14 -57.36 -21.95 6.49
C GLU A 14 -55.86 -22.08 6.69
N ASP A 15 -55.41 -23.32 6.77
CA ASP A 15 -53.98 -23.67 6.68
C ASP A 15 -53.48 -23.28 5.29
N VAL A 16 -53.00 -22.04 5.18
CA VAL A 16 -52.19 -21.66 4.03
C VAL A 16 -50.84 -22.30 4.24
N ASN A 17 -50.72 -23.51 3.75
CA ASN A 17 -49.44 -24.17 3.55
C ASN A 17 -48.68 -23.40 2.49
N VAL A 18 -47.99 -22.33 2.92
CA VAL A 18 -46.97 -21.67 2.12
C VAL A 18 -45.79 -22.63 2.09
N PRO A 19 -45.42 -23.20 0.95
CA PRO A 19 -44.20 -24.00 0.87
C PRO A 19 -43.05 -23.06 1.27
N LEU A 20 -42.37 -23.37 2.34
CA LEU A 20 -41.08 -22.81 2.66
C LEU A 20 -40.19 -23.03 1.43
N PRO A 21 -39.53 -22.01 0.92
CA PRO A 21 -38.56 -22.21 -0.14
C PRO A 21 -37.58 -23.27 0.33
N ASN A 22 -37.43 -24.31 -0.46
CA ASN A 22 -36.43 -25.34 -0.24
C ASN A 22 -35.07 -24.64 -0.10
N ASP A 23 -34.53 -24.65 1.12
CA ASP A 23 -33.17 -24.25 1.44
C ASP A 23 -32.13 -25.23 0.83
N GLU A 24 -32.47 -25.86 -0.28
CA GLU A 24 -31.54 -26.66 -1.11
C GLU A 24 -30.84 -25.85 -2.19
N GLU A 25 -31.03 -24.53 -2.24
CA GLU A 25 -30.15 -23.70 -3.05
C GLU A 25 -28.82 -23.52 -2.32
N ALA A 26 -27.98 -24.53 -2.55
CA ALA A 26 -26.55 -24.39 -2.67
C ALA A 26 -25.87 -23.66 -1.50
N ASN A 27 -25.75 -24.32 -0.40
CA ASN A 27 -24.58 -24.15 0.41
C ASN A 27 -23.40 -24.86 -0.33
N GLU A 28 -23.07 -24.35 -1.52
CA GLU A 28 -21.79 -24.67 -2.16
C GLU A 28 -20.72 -24.12 -1.23
N VAL A 29 -20.21 -24.99 -0.38
CA VAL A 29 -19.06 -24.71 0.44
C VAL A 29 -17.90 -24.52 -0.54
N LEU A 30 -17.68 -23.26 -0.92
CA LEU A 30 -16.51 -22.88 -1.72
C LEU A 30 -15.26 -23.39 -1.02
N SER A 31 -14.41 -24.07 -1.75
CA SER A 31 -13.10 -24.40 -1.21
C SER A 31 -12.35 -23.13 -0.85
N PHE A 32 -11.43 -23.19 0.09
CA PHE A 32 -10.60 -22.03 0.47
C PHE A 32 -9.91 -21.38 -0.75
N GLN A 33 -9.47 -22.20 -1.70
CA GLN A 33 -8.83 -21.72 -2.92
C GLN A 33 -9.79 -20.95 -3.82
N GLU A 34 -11.01 -21.43 -4.00
CA GLU A 34 -12.05 -20.74 -4.78
C GLU A 34 -12.47 -19.42 -4.12
N ALA A 35 -12.65 -19.43 -2.80
CA ALA A 35 -12.96 -18.21 -2.04
C ALA A 35 -11.84 -17.17 -2.18
N MET A 36 -10.58 -17.59 -2.10
CA MET A 36 -9.42 -16.71 -2.31
C MET A 36 -9.36 -16.16 -3.73
N ALA A 37 -9.59 -16.99 -4.73
CA ALA A 37 -9.60 -16.54 -6.13
C ALA A 37 -10.71 -15.51 -6.42
N ILE A 38 -11.88 -15.67 -5.82
CA ILE A 38 -12.99 -14.70 -5.92
C ILE A 38 -12.63 -13.41 -5.21
N ALA A 39 -12.03 -13.48 -4.01
CA ALA A 39 -11.59 -12.33 -3.26
C ALA A 39 -10.51 -11.53 -4.04
N ASP A 40 -9.51 -12.20 -4.57
CA ASP A 40 -8.46 -11.58 -5.36
C ASP A 40 -9.02 -10.89 -6.61
N LYS A 41 -9.94 -11.54 -7.32
CA LYS A 41 -10.60 -10.94 -8.49
C LYS A 41 -11.38 -9.67 -8.13
N LYS A 42 -12.11 -9.69 -7.01
CA LYS A 42 -12.85 -8.51 -6.53
C LYS A 42 -11.91 -7.39 -6.10
N ILE A 43 -10.83 -7.70 -5.39
CA ILE A 43 -9.81 -6.73 -4.98
C ILE A 43 -9.16 -6.08 -6.21
N HIS A 44 -8.76 -6.86 -7.21
CA HIS A 44 -8.21 -6.34 -8.46
C HIS A 44 -9.17 -5.42 -9.20
N ALA A 45 -10.45 -5.78 -9.25
CA ALA A 45 -11.48 -4.94 -9.88
C ALA A 45 -11.66 -3.61 -9.13
N LEU A 46 -11.66 -3.62 -7.79
CA LEU A 46 -11.75 -2.41 -6.97
C LEU A 46 -10.53 -1.51 -7.16
N ILE A 47 -9.33 -2.07 -7.15
CA ILE A 47 -8.08 -1.33 -7.37
C ILE A 47 -8.07 -0.70 -8.77
N SER A 48 -8.47 -1.42 -9.80
CA SER A 48 -8.45 -0.93 -11.18
C SER A 48 -9.49 0.16 -11.45
N ASN A 49 -10.60 0.15 -10.71
CA ASN A 49 -11.68 1.12 -10.89
C ASN A 49 -11.50 2.40 -10.05
N ASP A 50 -10.63 2.38 -9.05
CA ASP A 50 -10.37 3.53 -8.20
C ASP A 50 -9.23 4.39 -8.78
N PRO A 51 -9.45 5.68 -9.06
CA PRO A 51 -8.43 6.56 -9.60
C PRO A 51 -7.18 6.70 -8.72
N LEU A 52 -7.33 6.55 -7.41
CA LEU A 52 -6.22 6.62 -6.45
C LEU A 52 -5.40 5.32 -6.40
N LEU A 53 -6.03 4.20 -6.73
CA LEU A 53 -5.43 2.87 -6.58
C LEU A 53 -4.96 2.27 -7.91
N ASN A 54 -5.46 2.75 -9.05
CA ASN A 54 -5.17 2.14 -10.36
C ASN A 54 -3.69 2.23 -10.78
N ASN A 55 -2.94 3.16 -10.21
CA ASN A 55 -1.50 3.31 -10.44
C ASN A 55 -0.62 2.44 -9.52
N LEU A 56 -1.22 1.71 -8.59
CA LEU A 56 -0.50 0.84 -7.69
C LEU A 56 -0.03 -0.44 -8.39
N HIS A 57 1.14 -0.92 -7.99
CA HIS A 57 1.62 -2.21 -8.46
C HIS A 57 0.71 -3.34 -7.96
N PRO A 58 0.41 -4.39 -8.76
CA PRO A 58 -0.42 -5.52 -8.31
C PRO A 58 0.06 -6.19 -7.03
N GLU A 59 1.36 -6.21 -6.81
CA GLU A 59 2.02 -6.77 -5.61
C GLU A 59 2.41 -5.68 -4.61
N VAL A 60 1.58 -4.63 -4.49
CA VAL A 60 1.83 -3.55 -3.53
C VAL A 60 1.86 -4.08 -2.10
N THR A 61 2.85 -3.67 -1.33
CA THR A 61 2.98 -4.05 0.07
C THR A 61 2.16 -3.14 0.99
N THR A 62 1.83 -3.63 2.19
CA THR A 62 1.13 -2.83 3.21
C THR A 62 1.90 -1.57 3.57
N ASP A 63 3.23 -1.64 3.63
CA ASP A 63 4.08 -0.48 3.93
C ASP A 63 4.05 0.56 2.81
N GLU A 64 4.04 0.13 1.56
CA GLU A 64 3.86 1.04 0.42
C GLU A 64 2.48 1.71 0.48
N LEU A 65 1.40 0.98 0.76
CA LEU A 65 0.06 1.55 0.90
C LEU A 65 -0.02 2.59 2.02
N LYS A 66 0.60 2.32 3.16
CA LYS A 66 0.67 3.29 4.27
C LYS A 66 1.38 4.57 3.86
N LEU A 67 2.47 4.48 3.11
CA LEU A 67 3.20 5.64 2.61
C LEU A 67 2.38 6.42 1.57
N TYR A 68 1.67 5.76 0.67
CA TYR A 68 0.79 6.44 -0.29
C TYR A 68 -0.37 7.15 0.41
N LEU A 69 -0.98 6.54 1.42
CA LEU A 69 -2.00 7.20 2.25
C LEU A 69 -1.44 8.42 2.99
N ALA A 70 -0.24 8.30 3.56
CA ALA A 70 0.43 9.41 4.21
C ALA A 70 0.76 10.54 3.23
N LEU A 71 1.09 10.21 1.98
CA LEU A 71 1.33 11.19 0.92
C LEU A 71 0.05 11.95 0.57
N GLU A 72 -1.08 11.27 0.42
CA GLU A 72 -2.40 11.89 0.18
C GLU A 72 -2.82 12.83 1.31
N HIS A 73 -2.50 12.49 2.55
CA HIS A 73 -2.80 13.32 3.73
C HIS A 73 -1.74 14.41 4.00
N GLY A 74 -0.74 14.57 3.16
CA GLY A 74 0.33 15.55 3.35
C GLY A 74 1.30 15.23 4.48
N GLN A 75 1.30 14.00 4.98
CA GLN A 75 2.19 13.51 6.06
C GLN A 75 3.47 12.88 5.53
N ALA A 76 3.54 12.62 4.25
CA ALA A 76 4.70 12.10 3.54
C ALA A 76 5.08 13.01 2.37
N MET A 77 6.26 12.81 1.82
CA MET A 77 6.75 13.50 0.65
C MET A 77 7.37 12.52 -0.35
N SER A 78 7.20 12.82 -1.62
CA SER A 78 7.82 12.10 -2.72
C SER A 78 9.14 12.76 -3.08
N LEU A 79 10.20 11.99 -3.21
CA LEU A 79 11.54 12.46 -3.56
C LEU A 79 12.03 11.75 -4.82
N VAL A 80 12.73 12.47 -5.66
CA VAL A 80 13.38 11.93 -6.87
C VAL A 80 14.86 11.80 -6.61
N VAL A 81 15.39 10.60 -6.73
CA VAL A 81 16.82 10.30 -6.49
C VAL A 81 17.47 9.89 -7.82
N HIS A 82 18.34 10.74 -8.34
CA HIS A 82 19.05 10.50 -9.58
C HIS A 82 20.29 9.65 -9.38
N LYS A 83 20.44 8.65 -10.25
CA LYS A 83 21.67 7.85 -10.35
C LYS A 83 22.69 8.49 -11.30
N ALA A 84 23.95 8.08 -11.17
CA ALA A 84 25.03 8.54 -12.03
C ALA A 84 24.84 8.18 -13.51
N ASN A 85 24.05 7.15 -13.82
CA ASN A 85 23.79 6.70 -15.20
C ASN A 85 22.61 7.41 -15.88
N GLY A 86 22.01 8.41 -15.24
CA GLY A 86 20.87 9.16 -15.76
C GLY A 86 19.48 8.58 -15.38
N ASP A 87 19.43 7.37 -14.83
CA ASP A 87 18.19 6.84 -14.26
C ASP A 87 17.83 7.54 -12.96
N TYR A 88 16.58 7.39 -12.52
CA TYR A 88 16.11 7.92 -11.25
C TYR A 88 15.18 6.95 -10.54
N TYR A 89 15.06 7.13 -9.23
CA TYR A 89 14.08 6.48 -8.39
C TYR A 89 13.14 7.53 -7.81
N THR A 90 11.85 7.21 -7.73
CA THR A 90 10.91 7.98 -6.93
C THR A 90 10.65 7.22 -5.63
N VAL A 91 11.00 7.82 -4.50
CA VAL A 91 10.81 7.24 -3.18
C VAL A 91 9.92 8.12 -2.34
N VAL A 92 9.10 7.50 -1.50
CA VAL A 92 8.19 8.20 -0.58
C VAL A 92 8.72 8.02 0.84
N VAL A 93 8.84 9.11 1.57
CA VAL A 93 9.27 9.14 2.96
C VAL A 93 8.34 10.03 3.77
N GLU A 94 8.31 9.85 5.08
CA GLU A 94 7.55 10.73 5.96
C GLU A 94 8.14 12.14 6.00
N GLN A 95 7.29 13.14 6.28
CA GLN A 95 7.74 14.54 6.41
C GLN A 95 8.79 14.75 7.50
N LYS A 96 8.79 13.89 8.53
CA LYS A 96 9.74 13.91 9.65
C LYS A 96 10.93 12.97 9.45
N ALA A 97 11.13 12.43 8.24
CA ALA A 97 12.18 11.48 7.97
C ALA A 97 13.58 12.09 8.14
N THR A 98 14.49 11.26 8.59
CA THR A 98 15.92 11.55 8.67
C THR A 98 16.65 11.09 7.40
N VAL A 99 17.91 11.47 7.26
CA VAL A 99 18.78 10.97 6.18
C VAL A 99 18.87 9.43 6.22
N LEU A 100 18.93 8.84 7.41
CA LEU A 100 18.94 7.39 7.56
C LEU A 100 17.63 6.75 7.06
N ASP A 101 16.48 7.38 7.34
CA ASP A 101 15.18 6.90 6.88
C ASP A 101 15.08 6.95 5.35
N LEU A 102 15.63 8.00 4.73
CA LEU A 102 15.74 8.11 3.28
C LEU A 102 16.62 6.98 2.70
N LYS A 103 17.77 6.70 3.29
CA LYS A 103 18.64 5.59 2.88
C LYS A 103 17.93 4.23 2.95
N LYS A 104 17.16 4.00 4.02
CA LYS A 104 16.31 2.81 4.18
C LYS A 104 15.20 2.74 3.13
N ALA A 105 14.56 3.87 2.83
CA ALA A 105 13.52 3.95 1.81
C ALA A 105 14.05 3.65 0.42
N ILE A 106 15.22 4.17 0.06
CA ILE A 106 15.91 3.87 -1.21
C ILE A 106 16.23 2.38 -1.29
N ARG A 107 16.79 1.81 -0.24
CA ARG A 107 17.09 0.38 -0.17
C ARG A 107 15.84 -0.47 -0.40
N ARG A 108 14.74 -0.14 0.30
CA ARG A 108 13.46 -0.87 0.17
C ARG A 108 12.92 -0.77 -1.25
N HIS A 109 12.90 0.43 -1.81
CA HIS A 109 12.42 0.67 -3.17
C HIS A 109 13.20 -0.15 -4.21
N VAL A 110 14.52 -0.10 -4.16
CA VAL A 110 15.39 -0.83 -5.10
C VAL A 110 15.25 -2.34 -4.93
N THR A 111 15.21 -2.82 -3.69
CA THR A 111 15.05 -4.25 -3.38
C THR A 111 13.72 -4.79 -3.92
N LEU A 112 12.61 -4.07 -3.71
CA LEU A 112 11.30 -4.44 -4.24
C LEU A 112 11.27 -4.41 -5.76
N ARG A 113 11.85 -3.39 -6.37
CA ARG A 113 11.91 -3.26 -7.83
C ARG A 113 12.71 -4.40 -8.46
N MET A 114 13.83 -4.78 -7.87
CA MET A 114 14.62 -5.93 -8.32
C MET A 114 13.88 -7.24 -8.17
N ALA A 115 13.24 -7.47 -7.04
CA ALA A 115 12.43 -8.66 -6.78
C ALA A 115 11.28 -8.80 -7.79
N ARG A 116 10.54 -7.69 -8.06
CA ARG A 116 9.46 -7.65 -9.06
C ARG A 116 9.92 -7.91 -10.49
N LYS A 117 11.17 -7.58 -10.81
CA LYS A 117 11.80 -7.88 -12.10
C LYS A 117 12.43 -9.26 -12.18
N GLY A 118 12.32 -10.08 -11.13
CA GLY A 118 12.93 -11.40 -11.06
C GLY A 118 14.46 -11.40 -11.00
N VAL A 119 15.08 -10.27 -10.66
CA VAL A 119 16.53 -10.13 -10.56
C VAL A 119 17.00 -10.71 -9.23
N LYS A 120 17.74 -11.80 -9.27
CA LYS A 120 18.31 -12.47 -8.08
C LYS A 120 19.60 -11.85 -7.57
N ARG A 121 20.04 -10.74 -8.15
CA ARG A 121 21.29 -10.09 -7.76
C ARG A 121 21.14 -9.38 -6.42
N VAL A 122 22.03 -9.67 -5.48
CA VAL A 122 22.09 -8.99 -4.19
C VAL A 122 23.00 -7.77 -4.31
N LEU A 123 22.44 -6.60 -4.01
CA LEU A 123 23.18 -5.34 -3.98
C LEU A 123 23.71 -5.11 -2.56
N SER A 124 25.02 -4.91 -2.43
CA SER A 124 25.63 -4.57 -1.13
C SER A 124 25.40 -3.10 -0.79
N TRP A 125 24.41 -2.84 0.05
CA TRP A 125 24.08 -1.47 0.51
C TRP A 125 25.17 -0.86 1.38
N LYS A 126 25.91 -1.68 2.11
CA LYS A 126 27.10 -1.24 2.85
C LYS A 126 28.15 -0.65 1.89
N TYR A 127 28.35 -1.29 0.74
CA TYR A 127 29.25 -0.78 -0.30
C TYR A 127 28.73 0.52 -0.91
N VAL A 128 27.43 0.60 -1.23
CA VAL A 128 26.81 1.79 -1.79
C VAL A 128 27.04 3.01 -0.89
N TRP A 129 26.70 2.89 0.39
CA TRP A 129 26.84 4.00 1.35
C TRP A 129 28.28 4.30 1.74
N LYS A 130 29.20 3.38 1.54
CA LYS A 130 30.62 3.62 1.68
C LYS A 130 31.19 4.39 0.47
N THR A 131 30.63 4.17 -0.71
CA THR A 131 31.16 4.70 -1.98
C THR A 131 30.50 6.02 -2.40
N TYR A 132 29.24 6.23 -2.01
CA TYR A 132 28.46 7.38 -2.44
C TYR A 132 27.87 8.17 -1.27
N TRP A 133 27.77 9.47 -1.47
CA TRP A 133 26.92 10.36 -0.70
C TRP A 133 25.61 10.62 -1.43
N LEU A 134 24.56 10.96 -0.69
CA LEU A 134 23.40 11.66 -1.25
C LEU A 134 23.68 13.15 -1.17
N SER A 135 23.31 13.87 -2.21
CA SER A 135 23.43 15.33 -2.29
C SER A 135 22.11 15.95 -2.66
N PHE A 136 21.81 17.06 -2.04
CA PHE A 136 20.67 17.92 -2.35
C PHE A 136 21.16 19.35 -2.51
N ASP A 137 20.89 19.96 -3.67
CA ASP A 137 21.26 21.36 -3.99
C ASP A 137 22.74 21.68 -3.71
N GLY A 138 23.62 20.73 -4.03
CA GLY A 138 25.07 20.85 -3.84
C GLY A 138 25.56 20.50 -2.42
N GLU A 139 24.67 20.30 -1.47
CA GLU A 139 25.00 19.93 -0.10
C GLU A 139 24.98 18.40 0.08
N LEU A 140 26.03 17.86 0.72
CA LEU A 140 26.14 16.44 1.01
C LEU A 140 25.40 16.06 2.29
N LEU A 141 24.55 15.04 2.23
CA LEU A 141 23.81 14.52 3.38
C LEU A 141 24.70 13.56 4.19
N LYS A 142 25.57 14.12 5.03
CA LYS A 142 26.57 13.37 5.80
C LYS A 142 26.05 12.84 7.12
N GLU A 143 25.12 13.54 7.75
CA GLU A 143 24.60 13.25 9.08
C GLU A 143 23.32 12.39 9.00
N ASP A 144 23.43 11.12 9.36
CA ASP A 144 22.31 10.17 9.28
C ASP A 144 21.11 10.52 10.18
N LYS A 145 21.35 11.22 11.27
CA LYS A 145 20.32 11.63 12.24
C LYS A 145 19.66 12.96 11.90
N ALA A 146 20.21 13.72 10.97
CA ALA A 146 19.65 14.99 10.55
C ALA A 146 18.32 14.80 9.85
N LEU A 147 17.39 15.71 10.08
CA LEU A 147 16.09 15.70 9.41
C LEU A 147 16.24 16.20 7.98
N LEU A 148 15.55 15.58 7.04
CA LEU A 148 15.58 16.00 5.64
C LEU A 148 15.11 17.45 5.45
N ARG A 149 14.12 17.87 6.23
CA ARG A 149 13.62 19.25 6.24
C ARG A 149 14.68 20.30 6.61
N ASP A 150 15.68 19.93 7.43
CA ASP A 150 16.75 20.84 7.83
C ASP A 150 17.68 21.20 6.66
N PHE A 151 17.74 20.36 5.63
CA PHE A 151 18.40 20.63 4.35
C PHE A 151 17.53 21.39 3.35
N GLY A 152 16.27 21.70 3.69
CA GLY A 152 15.31 22.28 2.78
C GLY A 152 14.65 21.29 1.81
N ILE A 153 14.80 20.00 2.06
CA ILE A 153 14.20 18.93 1.24
C ILE A 153 12.68 18.90 1.50
N ARG A 154 11.91 18.96 0.42
CA ARG A 154 10.45 18.99 0.43
C ARG A 154 9.89 18.02 -0.62
N ASN A 155 8.57 17.97 -0.71
CA ASN A 155 7.91 17.18 -1.74
C ASN A 155 8.44 17.53 -3.14
N ASN A 156 8.70 16.51 -3.94
CA ASN A 156 9.28 16.61 -5.28
C ASN A 156 10.73 17.13 -5.35
N SER A 157 11.44 17.23 -4.23
CA SER A 157 12.86 17.55 -4.23
C SER A 157 13.67 16.48 -4.99
N GLN A 158 14.71 16.92 -5.67
CA GLN A 158 15.59 16.07 -6.46
C GLN A 158 16.95 15.93 -5.76
N LEU A 159 17.33 14.69 -5.52
CA LEU A 159 18.61 14.34 -4.91
C LEU A 159 19.46 13.58 -5.93
N THR A 160 20.77 13.59 -5.71
CA THR A 160 21.74 12.90 -6.58
C THR A 160 22.70 12.05 -5.76
N PHE A 161 23.16 10.95 -6.35
CA PHE A 161 24.29 10.20 -5.82
C PHE A 161 25.60 10.86 -6.26
N VAL A 162 26.47 11.18 -5.31
CA VAL A 162 27.80 11.74 -5.56
C VAL A 162 28.84 10.77 -5.02
N LYS A 163 29.81 10.42 -5.86
CA LYS A 163 30.91 9.54 -5.46
C LYS A 163 31.75 10.21 -4.38
N ARG A 164 32.03 9.48 -3.30
CA ARG A 164 32.96 9.95 -2.27
C ARG A 164 34.35 10.00 -2.85
N LEU A 165 34.95 11.17 -2.79
CA LEU A 165 36.39 11.31 -3.08
C LEU A 165 37.14 10.76 -1.88
N HIS A 166 38.00 9.76 -2.09
CA HIS A 166 38.94 9.35 -1.07
C HIS A 166 40.01 10.42 -1.01
N GLU A 167 40.03 11.21 0.06
CA GLU A 167 41.23 11.98 0.40
C GLU A 167 42.35 10.96 0.63
N ARG A 168 43.41 11.08 -0.13
CA ARG A 168 44.61 10.27 0.03
C ARG A 168 45.42 10.80 1.21
#